data_cded152cde49795d210ae6cc2de15d4d
#
_entry.id   cded152cde49795d210ae6cc2de15d4d
#
_cell.length_a   1.000
_cell.length_b   1.000
_cell.length_c   1.000
_cell.angle_alpha   90.00
_cell.angle_beta   90.00
_cell.angle_gamma   90.00
#
_symmetry.space_group_name_H-M   'P 1'
#
loop_
_entity.id
_entity.type
_entity.pdbx_description
1 polymer ?
#
loop_
_entity_poly.entity_id
_entity_poly.type
_entity_poly.pdbx_seq_one_letter_code
_entity_poly.pdbx_strand_id
1 'polypeptide(L)' 'EEEEEELYEYEFDGVNYYVTSLEDGDAFENIDGEFGKKVGTIKNKQLILI' A
#
# COMPACT_ATOMS: atom_id res chain seq x y z
N GLU A 1 -6.86 23.38 2.40
CA GLU A 1 -7.34 22.35 1.78
C GLU A 1 -6.77 21.07 2.22
N GLU A 2 -7.59 20.14 2.49
CA GLU A 2 -7.18 18.94 2.97
C GLU A 2 -7.26 17.90 2.02
N GLU A 3 -6.37 16.95 2.00
CA GLU A 3 -6.42 15.85 1.17
C GLU A 3 -6.74 14.68 1.95
N GLU A 4 -7.73 13.92 1.55
CA GLU A 4 -8.00 12.70 2.17
C GLU A 4 -7.35 11.66 1.42
N GLU A 5 -6.54 10.85 2.03
CA GLU A 5 -5.92 9.76 1.39
C GLU A 5 -6.68 8.54 1.69
N GLU A 6 -7.03 7.80 0.67
CA GLU A 6 -7.71 6.56 0.84
C GLU A 6 -6.71 5.46 0.70
N LEU A 7 -6.78 4.50 1.58
CA LEU A 7 -5.88 3.36 1.51
C LEU A 7 -6.66 2.16 1.04
N TYR A 8 -6.02 1.37 0.18
CA TYR A 8 -6.63 0.18 -0.37
C TYR A 8 -5.89 -1.02 0.18
N GLU A 9 -6.57 -2.11 0.34
CA GLU A 9 -5.93 -3.33 0.78
C GLU A 9 -5.42 -4.08 -0.42
N TYR A 10 -4.19 -4.51 -0.36
CA TYR A 10 -3.57 -5.19 -1.48
C TYR A 10 -2.88 -6.43 -0.95
N GLU A 11 -3.17 -7.58 -1.49
CA GLU A 11 -2.57 -8.81 -1.05
C GLU A 11 -1.48 -9.22 -2.02
N PHE A 12 -0.29 -9.51 -1.51
CA PHE A 12 0.82 -9.90 -2.35
C PHE A 12 1.54 -11.02 -1.64
N ASP A 13 1.64 -12.18 -2.28
CA ASP A 13 2.37 -13.32 -1.75
C ASP A 13 1.81 -13.72 -0.38
N GLY A 14 0.52 -13.64 -0.22
CA GLY A 14 -0.10 -14.06 1.02
C GLY A 14 -0.02 -13.04 2.14
N VAL A 15 0.47 -11.85 1.85
CA VAL A 15 0.62 -10.82 2.86
C VAL A 15 -0.21 -9.63 2.44
N ASN A 16 -0.93 -9.04 3.38
CA ASN A 16 -1.75 -7.88 3.08
C ASN A 16 -0.96 -6.62 3.28
N TYR A 17 -1.17 -5.68 2.40
CA TYR A 17 -0.51 -4.39 2.47
C TYR A 17 -1.56 -3.30 2.27
N TYR A 18 -1.24 -2.11 2.73
CA TYR A 18 -2.05 -0.93 2.45
C TYR A 18 -1.33 -0.13 1.37
N VAL A 19 -2.07 0.30 0.37
CA VAL A 19 -1.46 1.06 -0.72
C VAL A 19 -2.28 2.32 -0.93
N THR A 20 -1.63 3.39 -1.33
CA THR A 20 -2.32 4.64 -1.57
C THR A 20 -2.95 4.65 -2.94
N SER A 21 -2.52 3.77 -3.84
CA SER A 21 -3.09 3.68 -5.16
C SER A 21 -2.84 2.29 -5.67
N LEU A 22 -3.76 1.78 -6.46
CA LEU A 22 -3.58 0.45 -7.03
C LEU A 22 -2.79 0.47 -8.31
N GLU A 23 -2.49 1.66 -8.84
CA GLU A 23 -1.74 1.74 -10.07
C GLU A 23 -0.38 2.36 -9.87
N ASP A 24 -0.31 3.38 -9.03
CA ASP A 24 0.94 4.09 -8.89
C ASP A 24 0.90 4.79 -7.56
N GLY A 25 1.49 4.24 -6.56
CA GLY A 25 1.47 4.82 -5.23
C GLY A 25 2.44 4.13 -4.33
N ASP A 26 2.23 4.29 -3.03
CA ASP A 26 3.10 3.72 -2.04
C ASP A 26 2.44 2.54 -1.38
N ALA A 27 3.23 1.63 -0.91
CA ALA A 27 2.74 0.45 -0.19
C ALA A 27 3.26 0.50 1.24
N PHE A 28 2.36 0.21 2.17
CA PHE A 28 2.70 0.26 3.57
C PHE A 28 2.31 -1.07 4.22
N GLU A 29 2.89 -1.33 5.37
CA GLU A 29 2.58 -2.55 6.07
C GLU A 29 1.17 -2.52 6.59
N ASN A 30 0.53 -3.66 6.59
CA ASN A 30 -0.76 -3.83 7.21
C ASN A 30 -0.54 -4.76 8.39
N ILE A 31 -0.44 -4.21 9.58
CA ILE A 31 -0.15 -4.99 10.75
C ILE A 31 -1.42 -5.11 11.55
N ASP A 32 -2.09 -6.23 11.43
CA ASP A 32 -3.29 -6.52 12.19
C ASP A 32 -4.31 -5.42 12.00
N GLY A 33 -4.41 -4.93 10.77
CA GLY A 33 -5.37 -3.90 10.45
C GLY A 33 -4.88 -2.51 10.68
N GLU A 34 -3.62 -2.35 11.10
CA GLU A 34 -3.10 -1.03 11.37
C GLU A 34 -2.08 -0.66 10.32
N PHE A 35 -1.99 0.63 10.12
CA PHE A 35 -1.12 1.19 9.10
C PHE A 35 0.30 1.24 9.62
N GLY A 36 1.19 0.58 8.96
CA GLY A 36 2.58 0.53 9.37
C GLY A 36 3.46 1.43 8.54
N LYS A 37 4.72 1.04 8.36
CA LYS A 37 5.65 1.88 7.66
C LYS A 37 5.70 1.48 6.20
N LYS A 38 6.26 2.34 5.39
CA LYS A 38 6.34 2.10 3.97
C LYS A 38 7.27 0.94 3.71
N VAL A 39 6.82 -0.01 2.95
CA VAL A 39 7.60 -1.19 2.62
C VAL A 39 7.83 -1.34 1.13
N GLY A 40 7.18 -0.53 0.32
CA GLY A 40 7.35 -0.66 -1.12
C GLY A 40 6.59 0.38 -1.87
N THR A 41 6.44 0.16 -3.15
CA THR A 41 5.79 1.09 -4.04
C THR A 41 4.97 0.31 -5.04
N ILE A 42 3.84 0.86 -5.44
CA ILE A 42 3.04 0.31 -6.51
C ILE A 42 3.38 1.07 -7.77
N LYS A 43 3.75 0.37 -8.81
CA LYS A 43 4.05 1.01 -10.07
C LYS A 43 3.53 0.12 -11.17
N ASN A 44 2.75 0.69 -12.04
CA ASN A 44 2.20 -0.02 -13.18
C ASN A 44 1.40 -1.22 -12.68
N LYS A 45 0.66 -1.03 -11.59
CA LYS A 45 -0.18 -2.04 -11.01
C LYS A 45 0.61 -3.21 -10.45
N GLN A 46 1.87 -2.96 -10.11
CA GLN A 46 2.70 -4.01 -9.57
C GLN A 46 3.33 -3.52 -8.29
N LEU A 47 3.44 -4.41 -7.32
CA LEU A 47 4.06 -4.06 -6.05
C LEU A 47 5.55 -4.31 -6.15
N ILE A 48 6.32 -3.31 -5.79
CA ILE A 48 7.76 -3.40 -5.79
C ILE A 48 8.20 -3.15 -4.37
N LEU A 49 8.76 -4.15 -3.74
CA LEU A 49 9.20 -4.02 -2.36
C LEU A 49 10.59 -3.40 -2.33
N ILE A 50 10.81 -2.58 -1.34
CA ILE A 50 12.08 -1.90 -1.20
C ILE A 50 13.14 -2.87 -0.72
#